data_43536a800d597c5a7aa4cb2344c74f07
#
_entry.id   43536a800d597c5a7aa4cb2344c74f07
#
_cell.length_a   1.000
_cell.length_b   1.000
_cell.length_c   1.000
_cell.angle_alpha   90.00
_cell.angle_beta   90.00
_cell.angle_gamma   90.00
#
_symmetry.space_group_name_H-M   'P 1'
#
loop_
_entity.id
_entity.type
_entity.pdbx_description
1 polymer ?
#
loop_
_entity_poly.entity_id
_entity_poly.type
_entity_poly.pdbx_seq_one_letter_code
_entity_poly.pdbx_strand_id
1 'polypeptide(L)'
;MSGASNSPQSYMSIVPSFGTDGVRGVAISEITPEYVLALGRAVGLVLGSPRLVIARDPRVSGPILEAAFSAGAASLGVRVEQLGVLPTPAVALIAQQENVPGVVITASHNKFSDNGVKVFAAGGRKLTDADQELIESEVHK
;
A
#
# COMPACT_ATOMS: atom_id res chain seq x y z
N MET A 1 -9.81 14.14 -33.19
CA MET A 1 -9.29 13.49 -32.07
C MET A 1 -8.53 12.26 -32.48
N SER A 2 -7.51 12.07 -31.89
CA SER A 2 -6.82 10.82 -32.13
C SER A 2 -7.24 9.81 -31.06
N GLY A 3 -8.01 8.84 -31.43
CA GLY A 3 -8.35 7.78 -30.52
C GLY A 3 -7.15 7.00 -30.03
N ALA A 4 -6.06 7.06 -30.78
CA ALA A 4 -4.89 6.28 -30.47
C ALA A 4 -4.22 6.71 -29.15
N SER A 5 -4.18 8.03 -28.86
CA SER A 5 -3.53 8.52 -27.64
C SER A 5 -4.28 8.16 -26.37
N ASN A 6 -5.53 7.75 -26.50
CA ASN A 6 -6.38 7.39 -25.36
C ASN A 6 -6.83 5.94 -25.43
N SER A 7 -6.01 5.08 -26.01
CA SER A 7 -6.37 3.67 -26.09
C SER A 7 -6.46 3.05 -24.69
N PRO A 8 -7.36 2.09 -24.47
CA PRO A 8 -7.43 1.39 -23.19
C PRO A 8 -6.12 0.74 -22.79
N GLN A 9 -5.34 0.33 -23.78
CA GLN A 9 -4.06 -0.31 -23.54
C GLN A 9 -3.03 0.65 -22.92
N SER A 10 -2.95 1.88 -23.43
CA SER A 10 -2.08 2.90 -22.84
C SER A 10 -2.51 3.23 -21.43
N TYR A 11 -3.80 3.30 -21.21
CA TYR A 11 -4.37 3.58 -19.91
C TYR A 11 -4.00 2.50 -18.91
N MET A 12 -4.13 1.25 -19.30
CA MET A 12 -3.83 0.12 -18.43
C MET A 12 -2.33 0.02 -18.09
N SER A 13 -1.45 0.50 -18.98
CA SER A 13 -0.01 0.42 -18.75
C SER A 13 0.46 1.29 -17.58
N ILE A 14 -0.35 2.26 -17.12
CA ILE A 14 -0.02 3.10 -15.97
C ILE A 14 -0.69 2.62 -14.68
N VAL A 15 -1.44 1.54 -14.72
CA VAL A 15 -2.04 0.97 -13.52
C VAL A 15 -0.95 0.32 -12.67
N PRO A 16 -0.81 0.71 -11.39
CA PRO A 16 0.24 0.15 -10.54
C PRO A 16 0.04 -1.35 -10.33
N SER A 17 1.15 -2.05 -10.16
CA SER A 17 1.15 -3.47 -9.91
C SER A 17 1.82 -3.74 -8.57
N PHE A 18 1.10 -4.41 -7.69
CA PHE A 18 1.58 -4.73 -6.35
C PHE A 18 2.40 -6.02 -6.40
N GLY A 19 3.62 -5.98 -5.89
CA GLY A 19 4.55 -7.11 -5.92
C GLY A 19 5.37 -7.23 -4.64
N THR A 20 6.51 -7.92 -4.74
CA THR A 20 7.37 -8.23 -3.60
C THR A 20 7.83 -6.98 -2.84
N ASP A 21 8.16 -5.92 -3.56
CA ASP A 21 8.61 -4.66 -2.96
C ASP A 21 7.45 -3.68 -2.78
N GLY A 22 6.22 -4.17 -2.75
CA GLY A 22 5.03 -3.35 -2.68
C GLY A 22 4.72 -2.72 -4.03
N VAL A 23 4.32 -1.47 -4.02
CA VAL A 23 4.01 -0.69 -5.22
C VAL A 23 4.65 0.67 -5.10
N ARG A 24 5.18 1.18 -6.21
CA ARG A 24 5.81 2.51 -6.25
C ARG A 24 5.47 3.20 -7.56
N GLY A 25 5.46 4.51 -7.53
CA GLY A 25 5.23 5.33 -8.72
C GLY A 25 5.12 6.79 -8.37
N VAL A 26 4.76 7.61 -9.35
CA VAL A 26 4.57 9.04 -9.12
C VAL A 26 3.39 9.25 -8.18
N ALA A 27 3.64 9.98 -7.09
CA ALA A 27 2.63 10.21 -6.07
C ALA A 27 1.42 10.94 -6.65
N ILE A 28 0.24 10.51 -6.24
CA ILE A 28 -1.07 11.08 -6.58
C ILE A 28 -1.51 10.80 -8.00
N SER A 29 -0.63 10.93 -8.99
CA SER A 29 -1.02 10.70 -10.40
C SER A 29 -0.97 9.22 -10.81
N GLU A 30 -0.06 8.44 -10.23
CA GLU A 30 0.05 6.99 -10.48
C GLU A 30 -0.34 6.20 -9.24
N ILE A 31 0.23 6.57 -8.09
CA ILE A 31 -0.17 6.02 -6.80
C ILE A 31 -1.27 6.95 -6.27
N THR A 32 -2.48 6.73 -6.74
CA THR A 32 -3.62 7.60 -6.42
C THR A 32 -4.22 7.24 -5.07
N PRO A 33 -4.88 8.20 -4.40
CA PRO A 33 -5.63 7.88 -3.17
C PRO A 33 -6.68 6.80 -3.40
N GLU A 34 -7.34 6.79 -4.54
CA GLU A 34 -8.34 5.77 -4.88
C GLU A 34 -7.72 4.37 -4.96
N TYR A 35 -6.58 4.27 -5.61
CA TYR A 35 -5.85 3.01 -5.68
C TYR A 35 -5.41 2.55 -4.30
N VAL A 36 -4.87 3.47 -3.50
CA VAL A 36 -4.36 3.12 -2.16
C VAL A 36 -5.49 2.74 -1.21
N LEU A 37 -6.67 3.36 -1.35
CA LEU A 37 -7.86 2.95 -0.61
C LEU A 37 -8.24 1.51 -0.97
N ALA A 38 -8.28 1.20 -2.27
CA ALA A 38 -8.57 -0.15 -2.73
C ALA A 38 -7.53 -1.15 -2.23
N LEU A 39 -6.27 -0.74 -2.20
CA LEU A 39 -5.18 -1.57 -1.67
C LEU A 39 -5.36 -1.84 -0.18
N GLY A 40 -5.76 -0.83 0.60
CA GLY A 40 -6.05 -0.99 2.02
C GLY A 40 -7.17 -1.99 2.28
N ARG A 41 -8.24 -1.92 1.49
CA ARG A 41 -9.31 -2.92 1.56
C ARG A 41 -8.80 -4.31 1.22
N ALA A 42 -8.03 -4.44 0.15
CA ALA A 42 -7.51 -5.73 -0.31
C ALA A 42 -6.60 -6.35 0.76
N VAL A 43 -5.71 -5.57 1.34
CA VAL A 43 -4.80 -6.03 2.39
C VAL A 43 -5.59 -6.46 3.63
N GLY A 44 -6.57 -5.66 4.04
CA GLY A 44 -7.42 -6.00 5.18
C GLY A 44 -8.17 -7.30 4.97
N LEU A 45 -8.69 -7.50 3.77
CA LEU A 45 -9.43 -8.71 3.44
C LEU A 45 -8.52 -9.94 3.39
N VAL A 46 -7.41 -9.85 2.67
CA VAL A 46 -6.54 -10.99 2.41
C VAL A 46 -5.79 -11.44 3.65
N LEU A 47 -5.24 -10.50 4.41
CA LEU A 47 -4.48 -10.86 5.60
C LEU A 47 -5.37 -11.20 6.80
N GLY A 48 -6.58 -10.69 6.83
CA GLY A 48 -7.59 -11.11 7.82
C GLY A 48 -7.24 -10.78 9.26
N SER A 49 -6.27 -9.91 9.51
CA SER A 49 -5.90 -9.55 10.88
C SER A 49 -6.88 -8.50 11.41
N PRO A 50 -7.27 -8.57 12.70
CA PRO A 50 -8.16 -7.57 13.28
C PRO A 50 -7.49 -6.21 13.47
N ARG A 51 -6.16 -6.15 13.34
CA ARG A 51 -5.38 -4.94 13.62
C ARG A 51 -4.16 -4.91 12.73
N LEU A 52 -3.73 -3.72 12.33
CA LEU A 52 -2.45 -3.51 11.65
C LEU A 52 -1.84 -2.19 12.09
N VAL A 53 -0.53 -2.05 11.87
CA VAL A 53 0.19 -0.81 12.12
C VAL A 53 0.61 -0.18 10.80
N ILE A 54 0.61 1.14 10.72
CA ILE A 54 0.99 1.86 9.51
C ILE A 54 1.87 3.06 9.86
N ALA A 55 2.91 3.27 9.08
CA ALA A 55 3.77 4.43 9.18
C ALA A 55 4.06 4.98 7.79
N ARG A 56 4.70 6.11 7.74
CA ARG A 56 5.11 6.74 6.49
C ARG A 56 6.51 7.32 6.61
N ASP A 57 7.17 7.53 5.46
CA ASP A 57 8.37 8.34 5.43
C ASP A 57 7.98 9.82 5.24
N PRO A 58 8.92 10.78 5.23
CA PRO A 58 8.56 12.20 5.30
C PRO A 58 8.11 12.83 3.99
N ARG A 59 7.76 12.06 2.96
CA ARG A 59 7.29 12.62 1.68
C ARG A 59 5.99 13.38 1.88
N VAL A 60 5.83 14.46 1.08
CA VAL A 60 4.67 15.36 1.21
C VAL A 60 3.34 14.62 0.99
N SER A 61 3.32 13.66 0.08
CA SER A 61 2.12 12.88 -0.23
C SER A 61 1.80 11.81 0.83
N GLY A 62 2.70 11.58 1.77
CA GLY A 62 2.55 10.54 2.78
C GLY A 62 1.23 10.58 3.54
N PRO A 63 0.86 11.71 4.15
CA PRO A 63 -0.38 11.78 4.92
C PRO A 63 -1.64 11.45 4.13
N ILE A 64 -1.71 11.87 2.87
CA ILE A 64 -2.86 11.59 2.01
C ILE A 64 -2.97 10.09 1.75
N LEU A 65 -1.87 9.46 1.38
CA LEU A 65 -1.86 8.04 1.04
C LEU A 65 -2.05 7.17 2.28
N GLU A 66 -1.48 7.57 3.40
CA GLU A 66 -1.72 6.88 4.67
C GLU A 66 -3.20 6.92 5.06
N ALA A 67 -3.84 8.08 4.92
CA ALA A 67 -5.25 8.21 5.22
C ALA A 67 -6.10 7.33 4.31
N ALA A 68 -5.77 7.28 3.02
CA ALA A 68 -6.49 6.46 2.05
C ALA A 68 -6.38 4.97 2.38
N PHE A 69 -5.16 4.49 2.66
CA PHE A 69 -4.94 3.10 3.04
C PHE A 69 -5.72 2.76 4.31
N SER A 70 -5.59 3.61 5.32
CA SER A 70 -6.25 3.41 6.61
C SER A 70 -7.77 3.34 6.46
N ALA A 71 -8.35 4.22 5.65
CA ALA A 71 -9.79 4.21 5.40
C ALA A 71 -10.22 2.91 4.74
N GLY A 72 -9.46 2.43 3.75
CA GLY A 72 -9.76 1.17 3.09
C GLY A 72 -9.76 -0.02 4.05
N ALA A 73 -8.71 -0.16 4.85
CA ALA A 73 -8.61 -1.24 5.83
C ALA A 73 -9.71 -1.12 6.91
N ALA A 74 -9.91 0.08 7.42
CA ALA A 74 -10.90 0.32 8.47
C ALA A 74 -12.32 0.04 8.00
N SER A 75 -12.60 0.18 6.71
CA SER A 75 -13.93 -0.11 6.16
C SER A 75 -14.32 -1.60 6.32
N LEU A 76 -13.35 -2.46 6.56
CA LEU A 76 -13.58 -3.88 6.84
C LEU A 76 -13.53 -4.21 8.33
N GLY A 77 -13.47 -3.20 9.19
CA GLY A 77 -13.38 -3.40 10.63
C GLY A 77 -11.97 -3.61 11.16
N VAL A 78 -10.95 -3.46 10.32
CA VAL A 78 -9.57 -3.57 10.77
C VAL A 78 -9.21 -2.34 11.60
N ARG A 79 -8.66 -2.56 12.77
CA ARG A 79 -8.18 -1.46 13.61
C ARG A 79 -6.79 -1.04 13.12
N VAL A 80 -6.69 0.19 12.65
CA VAL A 80 -5.46 0.74 12.09
C VAL A 80 -4.78 1.62 13.12
N GLU A 81 -3.55 1.28 13.50
CA GLU A 81 -2.74 2.12 14.39
C GLU A 81 -1.73 2.91 13.56
N GLN A 82 -1.87 4.23 13.59
CA GLN A 82 -0.96 5.13 12.89
C GLN A 82 0.23 5.43 13.78
N LEU A 83 1.43 5.07 13.29
CA LEU A 83 2.68 5.22 14.05
C LEU A 83 3.41 6.52 13.74
N GLY A 84 2.95 7.28 12.75
CA GLY A 84 3.63 8.50 12.32
C GLY A 84 4.76 8.24 11.35
N VAL A 85 5.80 9.06 11.41
CA VAL A 85 6.95 8.95 10.51
C VAL A 85 7.98 8.01 11.15
N LEU A 86 8.19 6.85 10.52
CA LEU A 86 9.15 5.85 10.96
C LEU A 86 9.83 5.22 9.75
N PRO A 87 11.08 4.77 9.89
CA PRO A 87 11.74 4.03 8.83
C PRO A 87 11.19 2.61 8.72
N THR A 88 11.28 2.04 7.52
CA THR A 88 10.75 0.71 7.22
C THR A 88 11.20 -0.36 8.22
N PRO A 89 12.49 -0.45 8.62
CA PRO A 89 12.90 -1.48 9.58
C PRO A 89 12.21 -1.35 10.94
N ALA A 90 11.88 -0.14 11.37
CA ALA A 90 11.17 0.06 12.64
C ALA A 90 9.75 -0.51 12.56
N VAL A 91 9.08 -0.33 11.43
CA VAL A 91 7.74 -0.88 11.24
C VAL A 91 7.77 -2.40 11.23
N ALA A 92 8.75 -2.99 10.54
CA ALA A 92 8.92 -4.45 10.52
C ALA A 92 9.15 -4.99 11.93
N LEU A 93 9.93 -4.29 12.75
CA LEU A 93 10.18 -4.71 14.14
C LEU A 93 8.91 -4.64 14.99
N ILE A 94 8.12 -3.59 14.86
CA ILE A 94 6.86 -3.45 15.60
C ILE A 94 5.88 -4.54 15.16
N ALA A 95 5.77 -4.79 13.85
CA ALA A 95 4.93 -5.86 13.32
C ALA A 95 5.34 -7.22 13.89
N GLN A 96 6.65 -7.44 14.05
CA GLN A 96 7.16 -8.67 14.65
C GLN A 96 6.81 -8.76 16.13
N GLN A 97 7.06 -7.70 16.89
CA GLN A 97 6.82 -7.70 18.33
C GLN A 97 5.35 -7.87 18.68
N GLU A 98 4.48 -7.25 17.90
CA GLU A 98 3.04 -7.26 18.17
C GLU A 98 2.28 -8.34 17.39
N ASN A 99 2.98 -9.03 16.52
CA ASN A 99 2.41 -10.09 15.67
C ASN A 99 1.20 -9.60 14.87
N VAL A 100 1.37 -8.48 14.19
CA VAL A 100 0.35 -7.87 13.32
C VAL A 100 0.97 -7.49 11.99
N PRO A 101 0.16 -7.32 10.93
CA PRO A 101 0.68 -6.77 9.68
C PRO A 101 1.22 -5.35 9.87
N GLY A 102 2.23 -5.00 9.10
CA GLY A 102 2.80 -3.66 9.08
C GLY A 102 2.76 -3.08 7.68
N VAL A 103 2.47 -1.79 7.60
CA VAL A 103 2.36 -1.06 6.33
C VAL A 103 3.22 0.18 6.40
N VAL A 104 3.97 0.43 5.33
CA VAL A 104 4.78 1.65 5.24
C VAL A 104 4.44 2.38 3.94
N ILE A 105 4.08 3.64 4.06
CA ILE A 105 3.89 4.52 2.92
C ILE A 105 5.25 5.08 2.56
N THR A 106 5.87 4.53 1.53
CA THR A 106 7.23 4.87 1.13
C THR A 106 7.52 4.41 -0.29
N ALA A 107 8.40 5.10 -0.98
CA ALA A 107 8.99 4.63 -2.23
C ALA A 107 10.49 4.37 -2.08
N SER A 108 10.96 4.19 -0.85
CA SER A 108 12.34 3.83 -0.53
C SER A 108 13.36 4.80 -1.14
N HIS A 109 14.15 4.36 -2.13
CA HIS A 109 15.20 5.16 -2.74
C HIS A 109 14.72 6.00 -3.92
N ASN A 110 13.46 5.88 -4.31
CA ASN A 110 12.94 6.65 -5.42
C ASN A 110 12.97 8.15 -5.10
N LYS A 111 12.94 8.97 -6.15
CA LYS A 111 12.93 10.43 -5.97
C LYS A 111 11.73 10.88 -5.14
N PHE A 112 11.84 12.08 -4.59
CA PHE A 112 10.90 12.55 -3.58
C PHE A 112 9.48 12.78 -4.12
N SER A 113 9.33 12.95 -5.43
CA SER A 113 8.02 13.05 -6.08
C SER A 113 7.27 11.73 -6.18
N ASP A 114 7.96 10.61 -5.96
CA ASP A 114 7.34 9.28 -5.94
C ASP A 114 6.82 8.97 -4.55
N ASN A 115 5.96 7.96 -4.47
CA ASN A 115 5.56 7.34 -3.22
C ASN A 115 5.11 5.91 -3.49
N GLY A 116 4.70 5.21 -2.48
CA GLY A 116 4.28 3.83 -2.63
C GLY A 116 3.81 3.24 -1.32
N VAL A 117 3.55 1.94 -1.36
CA VAL A 117 3.05 1.18 -0.21
C VAL A 117 3.81 -0.13 -0.13
N LYS A 118 4.38 -0.41 1.03
CA LYS A 118 5.02 -1.69 1.34
C LYS A 118 4.27 -2.37 2.47
N VAL A 119 4.04 -3.68 2.36
CA VAL A 119 3.26 -4.42 3.34
C VAL A 119 4.08 -5.60 3.86
N PHE A 120 4.10 -5.75 5.19
CA PHE A 120 4.62 -6.92 5.88
C PHE A 120 3.47 -7.74 6.42
N ALA A 121 3.57 -9.06 6.32
CA ALA A 121 2.63 -9.96 6.98
C ALA A 121 2.82 -9.89 8.49
N ALA A 122 1.86 -10.43 9.23
CA ALA A 122 1.94 -10.51 10.70
C ALA A 122 3.26 -11.17 11.12
N GLY A 123 3.90 -10.58 12.13
CA GLY A 123 5.22 -11.01 12.56
C GLY A 123 6.38 -10.37 11.83
N GLY A 124 6.13 -9.37 10.99
CA GLY A 124 7.18 -8.66 10.26
C GLY A 124 7.74 -9.43 9.07
N ARG A 125 7.05 -10.48 8.63
CA ARG A 125 7.53 -11.34 7.55
C ARG A 125 7.11 -10.79 6.20
N LYS A 126 7.86 -11.18 5.16
CA LYS A 126 7.45 -10.89 3.78
C LYS A 126 6.12 -11.54 3.47
N LEU A 127 5.32 -10.88 2.64
CA LEU A 127 4.12 -11.51 2.09
C LEU A 127 4.53 -12.73 1.25
N THR A 128 3.70 -13.78 1.32
CA THR A 128 3.86 -14.92 0.42
C THR A 128 3.45 -14.54 -0.99
N ASP A 129 3.91 -15.29 -1.98
CA ASP A 129 3.49 -15.09 -3.38
C ASP A 129 1.97 -15.21 -3.51
N ALA A 130 1.38 -16.17 -2.78
CA ALA A 130 -0.07 -16.36 -2.79
C ALA A 130 -0.81 -15.13 -2.27
N ASP A 131 -0.34 -14.56 -1.16
CA ASP A 131 -0.94 -13.34 -0.60
C ASP A 131 -0.82 -12.17 -1.55
N GLN A 132 0.34 -12.01 -2.20
CA GLN A 132 0.54 -10.94 -3.19
C GLN A 132 -0.44 -11.06 -4.34
N GLU A 133 -0.63 -12.26 -4.86
CA GLU A 133 -1.56 -12.51 -5.96
C GLU A 133 -2.99 -12.23 -5.57
N LEU A 134 -3.39 -12.64 -4.36
CA LEU A 134 -4.74 -12.38 -3.85
C LEU A 134 -4.98 -10.89 -3.66
N ILE A 135 -4.01 -10.17 -3.09
CA ILE A 135 -4.12 -8.73 -2.91
C ILE A 135 -4.26 -8.03 -4.27
N GLU A 136 -3.42 -8.38 -5.21
CA GLU A 136 -3.48 -7.79 -6.56
C GLU A 136 -4.84 -8.06 -7.22
N SER A 137 -5.35 -9.27 -7.09
CA SER A 137 -6.66 -9.64 -7.61
C SER A 137 -7.78 -8.80 -6.96
N GLU A 138 -7.74 -8.64 -5.64
CA GLU A 138 -8.78 -7.90 -4.92
C GLU A 138 -8.78 -6.41 -5.25
N VAL A 139 -7.60 -5.82 -5.47
CA VAL A 139 -7.48 -4.40 -5.82
C VAL A 139 -8.27 -4.08 -7.10
N HIS A 140 -8.32 -5.01 -8.04
CA HIS A 140 -8.94 -4.79 -9.35
C HIS A 140 -10.41 -5.23 -9.41
N LYS A 141 -11.00 -5.60 -8.31
CA LYS A 141 -12.44 -5.91 -8.25
C LYS A 141 -13.28 -4.61 -8.05
#